data_e1a70e98a75ee063cf81bc61feedc87c
#
_entry.id   e1a70e98a75ee063cf81bc61feedc87c
#
_cell.length_a   1.000
_cell.length_b   1.000
_cell.length_c   1.000
_cell.angle_alpha   90.00
_cell.angle_beta   90.00
_cell.angle_gamma   90.00
#
_symmetry.space_group_name_H-M   'P 1'
#
loop_
_entity.id
_entity.type
_entity.pdbx_description
1 polymer ?
#
loop_
_entity_poly.entity_id
_entity_poly.type
_entity_poly.pdbx_seq_one_letter_code
_entity_poly.pdbx_strand_id
1 'polypeptide(L)'
;RHPFLPVGLLPLAELALNRVPQDIDSDVVPSLLFERKCAEAFRAMGFQVRTLGQGKGRMADCLALARPERYAVIIDAKARADGFALGTEDRKLLEYAKHHSADLRREGIERIYLCVVSSGFREKDSDTLHRSLTGSGLHGWSLWPADVLMSTVERSISERFEFRLADLEKQFALN
;
A
#
# COMPACT_ATOMS: atom_id res chain seq x y z
N ARG A 1 13.36 -6.92 -15.02
CA ARG A 1 12.31 -6.97 -16.05
C ARG A 1 11.05 -7.61 -15.45
N HIS A 2 9.87 -7.08 -15.80
CA HIS A 2 8.58 -7.54 -15.33
C HIS A 2 7.70 -7.90 -16.54
N PRO A 3 7.90 -9.07 -17.19
CA PRO A 3 7.27 -9.39 -18.46
C PRO A 3 5.75 -9.52 -18.42
N PHE A 4 5.18 -9.83 -17.25
CA PHE A 4 3.74 -9.99 -17.09
C PHE A 4 3.08 -8.79 -16.38
N LEU A 5 3.86 -7.77 -16.01
CA LEU A 5 3.31 -6.58 -15.38
C LEU A 5 2.52 -5.76 -16.41
N PRO A 6 1.29 -5.32 -16.10
CA PRO A 6 0.56 -4.41 -16.98
C PRO A 6 1.37 -3.16 -17.31
N VAL A 7 1.35 -2.76 -18.58
CA VAL A 7 2.13 -1.61 -19.07
C VAL A 7 1.86 -0.35 -18.25
N GLY A 8 0.62 -0.12 -17.85
CA GLY A 8 0.24 1.02 -17.02
C GLY A 8 0.88 1.05 -15.63
N LEU A 9 1.43 -0.07 -15.16
CA LEU A 9 2.09 -0.18 -13.84
C LEU A 9 3.62 -0.14 -13.91
N LEU A 10 4.20 -0.17 -15.12
CA LEU A 10 5.65 -0.06 -15.29
C LEU A 10 6.25 1.22 -14.66
N PRO A 11 5.55 2.38 -14.65
CA PRO A 11 6.06 3.59 -14.02
C PRO A 11 6.21 3.54 -12.50
N LEU A 12 5.68 2.53 -11.81
CA LEU A 12 5.67 2.49 -10.34
C LEU A 12 7.04 2.72 -9.71
N ALA A 13 8.10 2.11 -10.25
CA ALA A 13 9.44 2.23 -9.70
C ALA A 13 9.97 3.68 -9.75
N GLU A 14 9.78 4.37 -10.87
CA GLU A 14 10.21 5.78 -11.04
C GLU A 14 9.35 6.72 -10.19
N LEU A 15 8.05 6.50 -10.17
CA LEU A 15 7.11 7.30 -9.36
C LEU A 15 7.40 7.13 -7.86
N ALA A 16 7.75 5.95 -7.40
CA ALA A 16 8.15 5.70 -6.03
C ALA A 16 9.39 6.52 -5.63
N LEU A 17 10.28 6.78 -6.57
CA LEU A 17 11.45 7.66 -6.41
C LEU A 17 11.11 9.15 -6.53
N ASN A 18 9.83 9.49 -6.59
CA ASN A 18 9.34 10.85 -6.80
C ASN A 18 9.78 11.45 -8.14
N ARG A 19 9.81 10.64 -9.19
CA ARG A 19 10.17 11.03 -10.56
C ARG A 19 9.03 10.70 -11.51
N VAL A 20 8.80 11.58 -12.50
CA VAL A 20 7.89 11.28 -13.61
C VAL A 20 8.71 10.67 -14.74
N PRO A 21 8.35 9.47 -15.23
CA PRO A 21 8.97 8.91 -16.43
C PRO A 21 8.86 9.84 -17.62
N GLN A 22 9.88 9.87 -18.51
CA GLN A 22 9.96 10.78 -19.65
C GLN A 22 8.83 10.61 -20.67
N ASP A 23 8.25 9.42 -20.73
CA ASP A 23 7.17 9.06 -21.65
C ASP A 23 5.77 9.38 -21.10
N ILE A 24 5.68 9.91 -19.89
CA ILE A 24 4.42 10.33 -19.28
C ILE A 24 4.32 11.86 -19.37
N ASP A 25 3.43 12.32 -20.21
CA ASP A 25 3.03 13.73 -20.24
C ASP A 25 1.91 13.93 -19.20
N SER A 26 2.27 14.48 -18.07
CA SER A 26 1.31 14.72 -17.00
C SER A 26 1.67 15.97 -16.20
N ASP A 27 0.68 16.83 -16.02
CA ASP A 27 0.74 17.98 -15.10
C ASP A 27 0.58 17.56 -13.63
N VAL A 28 0.31 16.27 -13.40
CA VAL A 28 0.10 15.73 -12.06
C VAL A 28 1.42 15.42 -11.40
N VAL A 29 1.59 15.84 -10.15
CA VAL A 29 2.81 15.58 -9.38
C VAL A 29 3.08 14.09 -9.19
N PRO A 30 4.36 13.66 -9.13
CA PRO A 30 4.72 12.24 -9.04
C PRO A 30 4.08 11.50 -7.86
N SER A 31 3.99 12.15 -6.71
CA SER A 31 3.39 11.55 -5.50
C SER A 31 1.93 11.15 -5.71
N LEU A 32 1.15 12.01 -6.38
CA LEU A 32 -0.26 11.71 -6.68
C LEU A 32 -0.40 10.60 -7.73
N LEU A 33 0.45 10.61 -8.75
CA LEU A 33 0.49 9.53 -9.73
C LEU A 33 0.87 8.20 -9.05
N PHE A 34 1.82 8.23 -8.14
CA PHE A 34 2.22 7.04 -7.38
C PHE A 34 1.06 6.46 -6.56
N GLU A 35 0.34 7.31 -5.82
CA GLU A 35 -0.86 6.90 -5.08
C GLU A 35 -1.89 6.21 -6.00
N ARG A 36 -2.17 6.81 -7.16
CA ARG A 36 -3.10 6.25 -8.16
C ARG A 36 -2.62 4.91 -8.71
N LYS A 37 -1.34 4.78 -9.01
CA LYS A 37 -0.75 3.54 -9.52
C LYS A 37 -0.71 2.44 -8.47
N CYS A 38 -0.48 2.77 -7.21
CA CYS A 38 -0.63 1.81 -6.12
C CYS A 38 -2.05 1.27 -6.03
N ALA A 39 -3.06 2.14 -6.11
CA ALA A 39 -4.46 1.71 -6.14
C ALA A 39 -4.76 0.78 -7.33
N GLU A 40 -4.28 1.12 -8.53
CA GLU A 40 -4.41 0.26 -9.71
C GLU A 40 -3.73 -1.11 -9.50
N ALA A 41 -2.56 -1.13 -8.88
CA ALA A 41 -1.82 -2.36 -8.58
C ALA A 41 -2.63 -3.30 -7.68
N PHE A 42 -3.22 -2.78 -6.62
CA PHE A 42 -4.06 -3.56 -5.73
C PHE A 42 -5.33 -4.05 -6.42
N ARG A 43 -5.95 -3.26 -7.29
CA ARG A 43 -7.07 -3.72 -8.13
C ARG A 43 -6.65 -4.86 -9.04
N ALA A 44 -5.48 -4.76 -9.66
CA ALA A 44 -4.95 -5.80 -10.55
C ALA A 44 -4.76 -7.15 -9.84
N MET A 45 -4.45 -7.12 -8.54
CA MET A 45 -4.32 -8.33 -7.72
C MET A 45 -5.67 -8.95 -7.31
N GLY A 46 -6.78 -8.24 -7.51
CA GLY A 46 -8.12 -8.73 -7.20
C GLY A 46 -8.82 -8.06 -6.01
N PHE A 47 -8.19 -7.09 -5.38
CA PHE A 47 -8.83 -6.32 -4.31
C PHE A 47 -9.93 -5.39 -4.85
N GLN A 48 -10.96 -5.19 -4.07
CA GLN A 48 -11.85 -4.05 -4.22
C GLN A 48 -11.18 -2.84 -3.59
N VAL A 49 -10.88 -1.81 -4.38
CA VAL A 49 -10.12 -0.65 -3.89
C VAL A 49 -11.01 0.58 -3.81
N ARG A 50 -11.00 1.23 -2.66
CA ARG A 50 -11.55 2.57 -2.45
C ARG A 50 -10.43 3.58 -2.44
N THR A 51 -10.47 4.51 -3.35
CA THR A 51 -9.61 5.69 -3.32
C THR A 51 -10.21 6.72 -2.38
N LEU A 52 -9.39 7.27 -1.51
CA LEU A 52 -9.80 8.26 -0.54
C LEU A 52 -9.43 9.65 -1.06
N GLY A 53 -10.33 10.63 -0.88
CA GLY A 53 -10.11 11.97 -1.40
C GLY A 53 -8.92 12.67 -0.75
N GLN A 54 -8.13 13.34 -1.55
CA GLN A 54 -6.98 14.12 -1.08
C GLN A 54 -7.40 15.31 -0.21
N GLY A 55 -6.53 15.72 0.70
CA GLY A 55 -6.66 16.96 1.47
C GLY A 55 -7.42 16.85 2.79
N LYS A 56 -7.88 15.67 3.17
CA LYS A 56 -8.47 15.44 4.49
C LYS A 56 -7.46 14.73 5.37
N GLY A 57 -6.58 15.45 6.00
CA GLY A 57 -5.34 15.06 6.69
C GLY A 57 -5.32 13.87 7.67
N ARG A 58 -6.37 13.04 7.69
CA ARG A 58 -6.47 11.85 8.56
C ARG A 58 -6.82 10.58 7.80
N MET A 59 -6.75 10.61 6.48
CA MET A 59 -7.13 9.48 5.63
C MET A 59 -5.90 8.93 4.91
N ALA A 60 -5.79 7.62 4.84
CA ALA A 60 -4.83 6.93 4.00
C ALA A 60 -5.10 7.19 2.51
N ASP A 61 -4.20 6.76 1.62
CA ASP A 61 -4.36 6.98 0.17
C ASP A 61 -5.47 6.11 -0.41
N CYS A 62 -5.53 4.85 0.00
CA CYS A 62 -6.62 3.96 -0.40
C CYS A 62 -6.81 2.80 0.60
N LEU A 63 -7.95 2.13 0.45
CA LEU A 63 -8.28 0.91 1.17
C LEU A 63 -8.44 -0.23 0.15
N ALA A 64 -7.74 -1.32 0.35
CA ALA A 64 -7.88 -2.54 -0.44
C ALA A 64 -8.67 -3.58 0.36
N LEU A 65 -9.84 -3.97 -0.15
CA LEU A 65 -10.73 -4.89 0.54
C LEU A 65 -10.74 -6.25 -0.13
N ALA A 66 -10.50 -7.28 0.67
CA ALA A 66 -10.71 -8.69 0.33
C ALA A 66 -11.93 -9.18 1.12
N ARG A 67 -13.13 -8.82 0.64
CA ARG A 67 -14.39 -9.07 1.36
C ARG A 67 -14.66 -10.55 1.61
N PRO A 68 -14.52 -11.46 0.63
CA PRO A 68 -14.74 -12.88 0.86
C PRO A 68 -13.83 -13.44 1.95
N GLU A 69 -12.60 -12.94 2.03
CA GLU A 69 -11.58 -13.34 2.99
C GLU A 69 -11.69 -12.58 4.33
N ARG A 70 -12.55 -11.56 4.38
CA ARG A 70 -12.82 -10.72 5.56
C ARG A 70 -11.62 -9.95 6.09
N TYR A 71 -10.70 -9.54 5.21
CA TYR A 71 -9.63 -8.63 5.58
C TYR A 71 -9.56 -7.42 4.67
N ALA A 72 -8.90 -6.38 5.15
CA ALA A 72 -8.61 -5.18 4.39
C ALA A 72 -7.21 -4.68 4.70
N VAL A 73 -6.65 -3.94 3.75
CA VAL A 73 -5.34 -3.30 3.87
C VAL A 73 -5.51 -1.80 3.72
N ILE A 74 -5.07 -1.06 4.71
CA ILE A 74 -4.95 0.40 4.67
C ILE A 74 -3.62 0.70 3.98
N ILE A 75 -3.66 1.41 2.85
CA ILE A 75 -2.49 1.64 2.01
C ILE A 75 -2.08 3.10 2.08
N ASP A 76 -0.82 3.33 2.40
CA ASP A 76 -0.18 4.62 2.38
C ASP A 76 1.02 4.59 1.44
N ALA A 77 0.95 5.36 0.35
CA ALA A 77 1.98 5.40 -0.69
C ALA A 77 2.86 6.64 -0.50
N LYS A 78 4.16 6.42 -0.34
CA LYS A 78 5.15 7.46 -0.08
C LYS A 78 6.20 7.53 -1.20
N ALA A 79 6.02 8.48 -2.11
CA ALA A 79 7.02 8.77 -3.13
C ALA A 79 8.21 9.50 -2.48
N ARG A 80 9.36 8.83 -2.40
CA ARG A 80 10.58 9.35 -1.77
C ARG A 80 11.81 8.95 -2.56
N ALA A 81 12.60 9.94 -2.98
CA ALA A 81 13.84 9.70 -3.73
C ALA A 81 14.86 8.86 -2.94
N ASP A 82 14.95 9.08 -1.63
CA ASP A 82 15.91 8.44 -0.73
C ASP A 82 15.27 7.39 0.19
N GLY A 83 14.09 6.92 -0.15
CA GLY A 83 13.32 6.00 0.69
C GLY A 83 12.56 6.70 1.82
N PHE A 84 11.58 6.00 2.34
CA PHE A 84 10.76 6.47 3.46
C PHE A 84 11.50 6.28 4.79
N ALA A 85 11.61 7.35 5.58
CA ALA A 85 12.21 7.30 6.91
C ALA A 85 11.15 6.91 7.95
N LEU A 86 11.33 5.75 8.57
CA LEU A 86 10.50 5.31 9.69
C LEU A 86 10.67 6.26 10.88
N GLY A 87 9.60 6.44 11.65
CA GLY A 87 9.61 7.32 12.82
C GLY A 87 9.19 8.75 12.56
N THR A 88 9.19 9.22 11.30
CA THR A 88 8.85 10.61 10.97
C THR A 88 7.35 10.88 10.84
N GLU A 89 6.58 9.87 10.44
CA GLU A 89 5.14 9.99 10.20
C GLU A 89 4.30 8.96 10.97
N ASP A 90 4.88 8.33 11.99
CA ASP A 90 4.23 7.27 12.78
C ASP A 90 2.88 7.70 13.34
N ARG A 91 2.78 8.95 13.78
CA ARG A 91 1.52 9.51 14.29
C ARG A 91 0.41 9.54 13.24
N LYS A 92 0.75 9.91 12.01
CA LYS A 92 -0.23 9.90 10.89
C LYS A 92 -0.68 8.49 10.58
N LEU A 93 0.25 7.54 10.51
CA LEU A 93 -0.05 6.13 10.27
C LEU A 93 -0.98 5.56 11.34
N LEU A 94 -0.72 5.91 12.61
CA LEU A 94 -1.59 5.53 13.72
C LEU A 94 -2.99 6.14 13.61
N GLU A 95 -3.09 7.41 13.21
CA GLU A 95 -4.37 8.08 12.98
C GLU A 95 -5.16 7.42 11.86
N TYR A 96 -4.49 7.04 10.74
CA TYR A 96 -5.12 6.29 9.65
C TYR A 96 -5.66 4.95 10.13
N ALA A 97 -4.85 4.20 10.88
CA ALA A 97 -5.26 2.92 11.43
C ALA A 97 -6.52 3.04 12.30
N LYS A 98 -6.54 3.98 13.21
CA LYS A 98 -7.69 4.23 14.11
C LYS A 98 -8.94 4.69 13.35
N HIS A 99 -8.77 5.61 12.41
CA HIS A 99 -9.88 6.17 11.65
C HIS A 99 -10.58 5.11 10.79
N HIS A 100 -9.80 4.31 10.05
CA HIS A 100 -10.36 3.35 9.11
C HIS A 100 -10.80 2.04 9.77
N SER A 101 -10.15 1.62 10.85
CA SER A 101 -10.44 0.33 11.49
C SER A 101 -11.88 0.23 12.01
N ALA A 102 -12.38 1.28 12.65
CA ALA A 102 -13.73 1.28 13.18
C ALA A 102 -14.79 1.13 12.07
N ASP A 103 -14.62 1.87 10.97
CA ASP A 103 -15.54 1.83 9.83
C ASP A 103 -15.49 0.48 9.11
N LEU A 104 -14.29 -0.05 8.88
CA LEU A 104 -14.10 -1.36 8.24
C LEU A 104 -14.75 -2.49 9.04
N ARG A 105 -14.62 -2.46 10.37
CA ARG A 105 -15.28 -3.45 11.22
C ARG A 105 -16.79 -3.42 11.14
N ARG A 106 -17.38 -2.23 11.06
CA ARG A 106 -18.84 -2.07 10.85
C ARG A 106 -19.28 -2.69 9.52
N GLU A 107 -18.40 -2.77 8.54
CA GLU A 107 -18.65 -3.38 7.23
C GLU A 107 -18.40 -4.89 7.20
N GLY A 108 -18.07 -5.51 8.32
CA GLY A 108 -17.84 -6.95 8.43
C GLY A 108 -16.39 -7.39 8.16
N ILE A 109 -15.45 -6.45 8.08
CA ILE A 109 -14.02 -6.75 7.98
C ILE A 109 -13.50 -7.16 9.36
N GLU A 110 -12.91 -8.33 9.45
CA GLU A 110 -12.43 -8.90 10.72
C GLU A 110 -10.95 -8.60 10.99
N ARG A 111 -10.13 -8.61 9.94
CA ARG A 111 -8.68 -8.40 10.05
C ARG A 111 -8.26 -7.22 9.19
N ILE A 112 -7.52 -6.31 9.81
CA ILE A 112 -7.13 -5.05 9.20
C ILE A 112 -5.62 -4.88 9.30
N TYR A 113 -5.00 -4.56 8.17
CA TYR A 113 -3.56 -4.39 8.03
C TYR A 113 -3.24 -2.99 7.54
N LEU A 114 -2.03 -2.52 7.85
CA LEU A 114 -1.45 -1.32 7.26
C LEU A 114 -0.30 -1.72 6.35
N CYS A 115 -0.25 -1.17 5.15
CA CYS A 115 0.85 -1.35 4.21
C CYS A 115 1.35 0.01 3.75
N VAL A 116 2.61 0.31 4.02
CA VAL A 116 3.28 1.48 3.49
C VAL A 116 4.10 1.06 2.27
N VAL A 117 3.85 1.71 1.13
CA VAL A 117 4.57 1.45 -0.13
C VAL A 117 5.47 2.64 -0.44
N SER A 118 6.74 2.39 -0.70
CA SER A 118 7.71 3.44 -1.08
C SER A 118 8.80 2.87 -1.98
N SER A 119 9.73 3.71 -2.40
CA SER A 119 10.92 3.28 -3.16
C SER A 119 11.82 2.35 -2.35
N GLY A 120 11.88 2.56 -1.05
CA GLY A 120 12.63 1.80 -0.08
C GLY A 120 12.37 2.37 1.31
N PHE A 121 13.02 1.80 2.31
CA PHE A 121 12.84 2.20 3.70
C PHE A 121 14.19 2.41 4.36
N ARG A 122 14.31 3.53 5.08
CA ARG A 122 15.49 3.81 5.89
C ARG A 122 15.21 3.39 7.31
N GLU A 123 16.02 2.49 7.82
CA GLU A 123 15.91 2.06 9.21
C GLU A 123 16.37 3.18 10.14
N LYS A 124 15.39 3.80 10.78
CA LYS A 124 15.58 4.47 12.05
C LYS A 124 14.42 4.06 12.93
N ASP A 125 14.60 2.99 13.69
CA ASP A 125 13.68 2.67 14.76
C ASP A 125 12.33 2.06 14.33
N SER A 126 12.39 0.89 13.68
CA SER A 126 11.21 0.05 13.44
C SER A 126 10.48 -0.31 14.75
N ASP A 127 11.19 -0.33 15.88
CA ASP A 127 10.60 -0.62 17.19
C ASP A 127 9.64 0.48 17.64
N THR A 128 9.90 1.74 17.30
CA THR A 128 8.99 2.85 17.60
C THR A 128 7.71 2.73 16.82
N LEU A 129 7.77 2.41 15.52
CA LEU A 129 6.59 2.18 14.71
C LEU A 129 5.79 0.99 15.22
N HIS A 130 6.46 -0.11 15.53
CA HIS A 130 5.81 -1.31 16.08
C HIS A 130 5.05 -1.00 17.37
N ARG A 131 5.70 -0.29 18.32
CA ARG A 131 5.06 0.14 19.56
C ARG A 131 3.88 1.08 19.33
N SER A 132 4.00 2.01 18.38
CA SER A 132 2.93 2.97 18.05
C SER A 132 1.70 2.27 17.47
N LEU A 133 1.91 1.23 16.67
CA LEU A 133 0.82 0.49 16.02
C LEU A 133 0.23 -0.61 16.91
N THR A 134 0.95 -1.04 17.94
CA THR A 134 0.43 -2.00 18.91
C THR A 134 -0.77 -1.41 19.66
N GLY A 135 -1.88 -2.12 19.68
CA GLY A 135 -3.12 -1.64 20.29
C GLY A 135 -3.94 -0.67 19.44
N SER A 136 -3.52 -0.39 18.19
CA SER A 136 -4.25 0.47 17.25
C SER A 136 -5.48 -0.20 16.64
N GLY A 137 -5.67 -1.49 16.85
CA GLY A 137 -6.70 -2.30 16.22
C GLY A 137 -6.26 -2.99 14.93
N LEU A 138 -5.01 -2.83 14.54
CA LEU A 138 -4.42 -3.53 13.40
C LEU A 138 -4.05 -4.97 13.78
N HIS A 139 -4.20 -5.89 12.81
CA HIS A 139 -3.71 -7.27 12.91
C HIS A 139 -2.24 -7.39 12.48
N GLY A 140 -1.74 -6.43 11.77
CA GLY A 140 -0.36 -6.36 11.34
C GLY A 140 -0.09 -5.15 10.47
N TRP A 141 1.17 -4.95 10.16
CA TRP A 141 1.62 -3.89 9.26
C TRP A 141 2.82 -4.38 8.46
N SER A 142 3.03 -3.79 7.31
CA SER A 142 4.12 -4.17 6.41
C SER A 142 4.65 -2.96 5.66
N LEU A 143 5.92 -3.06 5.28
CA LEU A 143 6.62 -2.07 4.47
C LEU A 143 6.97 -2.73 3.14
N TRP A 144 6.41 -2.21 2.06
CA TRP A 144 6.61 -2.76 0.73
C TRP A 144 7.40 -1.81 -0.14
N PRO A 145 8.63 -2.14 -0.50
CA PRO A 145 9.29 -1.47 -1.62
C PRO A 145 8.46 -1.61 -2.90
N ALA A 146 8.51 -0.63 -3.78
CA ALA A 146 7.72 -0.65 -5.00
C ALA A 146 7.97 -1.88 -5.88
N ASP A 147 9.19 -2.40 -5.90
CA ASP A 147 9.53 -3.64 -6.63
C ASP A 147 8.81 -4.87 -6.04
N VAL A 148 8.59 -4.92 -4.74
CA VAL A 148 7.78 -5.98 -4.10
C VAL A 148 6.33 -5.90 -4.56
N LEU A 149 5.75 -4.69 -4.62
CA LEU A 149 4.40 -4.51 -5.14
C LEU A 149 4.32 -4.94 -6.62
N MET A 150 5.26 -4.51 -7.46
CA MET A 150 5.33 -4.87 -8.87
C MET A 150 5.45 -6.38 -9.07
N SER A 151 6.33 -7.03 -8.33
CA SER A 151 6.53 -8.49 -8.40
C SER A 151 5.29 -9.25 -7.94
N THR A 152 4.58 -8.75 -6.94
CA THR A 152 3.35 -9.38 -6.44
C THR A 152 2.22 -9.25 -7.46
N VAL A 153 2.06 -8.09 -8.10
CA VAL A 153 1.10 -7.92 -9.21
C VAL A 153 1.43 -8.87 -10.36
N GLU A 154 2.70 -8.94 -10.74
CA GLU A 154 3.15 -9.82 -11.82
C GLU A 154 2.84 -11.29 -11.51
N ARG A 155 3.09 -11.73 -10.29
CA ARG A 155 2.75 -13.08 -9.85
C ARG A 155 1.24 -13.34 -9.89
N SER A 156 0.42 -12.37 -9.52
CA SER A 156 -1.05 -12.49 -9.58
C SER A 156 -1.57 -12.73 -11.00
N ILE A 157 -0.82 -12.30 -12.01
CA ILE A 157 -1.16 -12.45 -13.42
C ILE A 157 -0.57 -13.73 -14.01
N SER A 158 0.73 -13.97 -13.78
CA SER A 158 1.42 -15.17 -14.31
C SER A 158 0.94 -16.45 -13.65
N GLU A 159 0.55 -16.40 -12.41
CA GLU A 159 0.07 -17.52 -11.59
C GLU A 159 -1.43 -17.38 -11.25
N ARG A 160 -2.21 -16.79 -12.13
CA ARG A 160 -3.60 -16.39 -11.87
C ARG A 160 -4.52 -17.51 -11.38
N PHE A 161 -4.23 -18.77 -11.71
CA PHE A 161 -5.03 -19.91 -11.25
C PHE A 161 -4.66 -20.38 -9.84
N GLU A 162 -3.50 -20.01 -9.35
CA GLU A 162 -2.97 -20.39 -8.03
C GLU A 162 -2.95 -19.22 -7.06
N PHE A 163 -2.90 -17.98 -7.56
CA PHE A 163 -2.85 -16.78 -6.75
C PHE A 163 -4.19 -16.54 -6.03
N ARG A 164 -4.11 -16.43 -4.71
CA ARG A 164 -5.29 -16.21 -3.87
C ARG A 164 -5.02 -15.08 -2.88
N LEU A 165 -6.01 -14.19 -2.69
CA LEU A 165 -5.92 -13.12 -1.70
C LEU A 165 -5.83 -13.69 -0.26
N ALA A 166 -6.43 -14.85 0.00
CA ALA A 166 -6.28 -15.53 1.28
C ALA A 166 -4.82 -15.88 1.62
N ASP A 167 -4.04 -16.30 0.63
CA ASP A 167 -2.62 -16.61 0.82
C ASP A 167 -1.78 -15.34 0.92
N LEU A 168 -2.16 -14.30 0.19
CA LEU A 168 -1.47 -13.00 0.21
C LEU A 168 -1.58 -12.32 1.57
N GLU A 169 -2.62 -12.58 2.32
CA GLU A 169 -2.86 -11.96 3.63
C GLU A 169 -1.65 -12.05 4.56
N LYS A 170 -0.93 -13.16 4.53
CA LYS A 170 0.26 -13.40 5.36
C LYS A 170 1.37 -12.38 5.12
N GLN A 171 1.47 -11.85 3.91
CA GLN A 171 2.49 -10.88 3.53
C GLN A 171 2.26 -9.51 4.20
N PHE A 172 1.05 -9.19 4.58
CA PHE A 172 0.72 -7.94 5.27
C PHE A 172 0.95 -8.01 6.78
N ALA A 173 1.11 -9.20 7.33
CA ALA A 173 1.41 -9.41 8.74
C ALA A 173 2.90 -9.43 9.05
N LEU A 174 3.77 -9.43 8.04
CA LEU A 174 5.22 -9.47 8.18
C LEU A 174 5.77 -8.07 8.43
N ASN A 175 6.39 -7.89 9.56
CA ASN A 175 7.05 -6.65 9.95
C ASN A 175 8.49 -6.58 9.42
#